data_baddb49b359464743de4e78f95ca3e33
#
_entry.id   baddb49b359464743de4e78f95ca3e33
#
_cell.length_a   1.000
_cell.length_b   1.000
_cell.length_c   1.000
_cell.angle_alpha   90.00
_cell.angle_beta   90.00
_cell.angle_gamma   90.00
#
_symmetry.space_group_name_H-M   'P 1'
#
loop_
_entity.id
_entity.type
_entity.pdbx_description
1 polymer ?
#
loop_
_entity_poly.entity_id
_entity_poly.type
_entity_poly.pdbx_seq_one_letter_code
_entity_poly.pdbx_strand_id
1 'polypeptide(L)'
;MDLPPPWGRAWAGRLHEHAFDSQALTGNPLSDSHVRPLYVYTPPGYDDEPHRRYPSVWVIQGMTGQVDMWRNRKAFSPSVLESIDAWFADGHPPAIVVYVDAWTSYGGSQFLDSPGTGRYHTYLCDELVPFVDEHYRTLPDAAHRGIAGKSSGGYGAMVTPILRPDLFGGLATHAGDALFEICYQPEFPQAARALRDEYDGSFDAFWADFRARPGRPKRSDPALVNEYAMAACYSTDADGTIRLPFDVGTGQLIPDVWDRWLAWDPVRMASSRADALRGLRAIWIDAGRSDEYFLDLGAEAFRRALASVGVDDDRVRFELFDGAHGGIEWRYPEAIGWLAERLAP
;
A
#
# COMPACT_ATOMS: atom_id res chain seq x y z
N MET A 1 28.76 -18.06 4.45
CA MET A 1 29.69 -17.15 5.18
C MET A 1 28.83 -16.02 5.73
N ASP A 2 28.53 -16.07 7.02
CA ASP A 2 27.75 -15.03 7.68
C ASP A 2 28.67 -13.84 7.96
N LEU A 3 28.67 -12.89 7.03
CA LEU A 3 29.34 -11.62 7.29
C LEU A 3 28.45 -10.80 8.22
N PRO A 4 28.98 -10.25 9.31
CA PRO A 4 28.21 -9.36 10.15
C PRO A 4 27.73 -8.19 9.30
N PRO A 5 26.45 -7.78 9.44
CA PRO A 5 25.95 -6.63 8.71
C PRO A 5 26.78 -5.39 9.05
N PRO A 6 26.93 -4.42 8.13
CA PRO A 6 27.68 -3.20 8.38
C PRO A 6 27.19 -2.44 9.62
N TRP A 7 25.98 -2.71 10.04
CA TRP A 7 25.28 -2.09 11.17
C TRP A 7 25.47 -2.86 12.48
N GLY A 8 26.20 -4.00 12.47
CA GLY A 8 26.66 -4.71 13.65
C GLY A 8 25.59 -5.33 14.53
N ARG A 9 24.34 -5.49 14.06
CA ARG A 9 23.25 -6.07 14.86
C ARG A 9 22.78 -7.41 14.23
N ALA A 10 22.75 -8.44 15.05
CA ALA A 10 22.05 -9.68 14.71
C ALA A 10 20.54 -9.46 14.88
N TRP A 11 19.73 -10.13 14.07
CA TRP A 11 18.27 -10.12 14.22
C TRP A 11 17.87 -10.79 15.53
N ALA A 12 16.95 -10.15 16.25
CA ALA A 12 16.39 -10.68 17.48
C ALA A 12 15.12 -11.50 17.23
N GLY A 13 14.39 -11.17 16.18
CA GLY A 13 13.27 -11.95 15.66
C GLY A 13 13.66 -12.81 14.48
N ARG A 14 12.67 -13.33 13.75
CA ARG A 14 12.91 -14.22 12.62
C ARG A 14 12.04 -13.86 11.41
N LEU A 15 12.64 -13.82 10.22
CA LEU A 15 11.93 -13.66 8.95
C LEU A 15 11.69 -15.04 8.30
N HIS A 16 10.45 -15.32 7.99
CA HIS A 16 10.02 -16.49 7.23
C HIS A 16 9.63 -16.05 5.81
N GLU A 17 10.11 -16.78 4.83
CA GLU A 17 9.89 -16.52 3.41
C GLU A 17 9.03 -17.62 2.81
N HIS A 18 7.95 -17.22 2.16
CA HIS A 18 7.03 -18.12 1.48
C HIS A 18 6.94 -17.80 0.00
N ALA A 19 6.74 -18.82 -0.82
CA ALA A 19 6.22 -18.72 -2.18
C ALA A 19 4.76 -19.15 -2.13
N PHE A 20 3.86 -18.17 -2.07
CA PHE A 20 2.42 -18.41 -1.93
C PHE A 20 1.77 -18.60 -3.31
N ASP A 21 1.11 -19.74 -3.53
CA ASP A 21 0.40 -20.07 -4.77
C ASP A 21 -1.04 -19.56 -4.70
N SER A 22 -1.30 -18.39 -5.28
CA SER A 22 -2.61 -17.73 -5.21
C SER A 22 -3.57 -18.21 -6.28
N GLN A 23 -4.70 -18.74 -5.87
CA GLN A 23 -5.80 -19.09 -6.75
C GLN A 23 -6.55 -17.84 -7.27
N ALA A 24 -6.62 -16.78 -6.47
CA ALA A 24 -7.24 -15.52 -6.85
C ALA A 24 -6.49 -14.85 -8.02
N LEU A 25 -5.17 -15.02 -8.10
CA LEU A 25 -4.35 -14.44 -9.14
C LEU A 25 -4.10 -15.37 -10.34
N THR A 26 -4.56 -16.62 -10.29
CA THR A 26 -4.46 -17.54 -11.42
C THR A 26 -5.22 -16.99 -12.63
N GLY A 27 -4.53 -16.92 -13.78
CA GLY A 27 -5.13 -16.41 -15.02
C GLY A 27 -5.43 -14.90 -15.01
N ASN A 28 -4.69 -14.12 -14.20
CA ASN A 28 -4.85 -12.66 -14.19
C ASN A 28 -4.60 -12.05 -15.58
N PRO A 29 -5.20 -10.87 -15.88
CA PRO A 29 -5.18 -10.29 -17.22
C PRO A 29 -3.78 -9.89 -17.72
N LEU A 30 -2.83 -9.70 -16.81
CA LEU A 30 -1.46 -9.30 -17.13
C LEU A 30 -0.52 -10.50 -17.37
N SER A 31 -0.99 -11.73 -17.12
CA SER A 31 -0.15 -12.93 -17.13
C SER A 31 1.03 -12.85 -16.15
N ASP A 32 0.91 -12.02 -15.12
CA ASP A 32 1.86 -11.96 -14.02
C ASP A 32 1.80 -13.26 -13.20
N SER A 33 2.92 -13.63 -12.58
CA SER A 33 2.99 -14.84 -11.75
C SER A 33 1.93 -14.82 -10.66
N HIS A 34 1.16 -15.90 -10.52
CA HIS A 34 0.24 -16.11 -9.40
C HIS A 34 0.95 -16.69 -8.17
N VAL A 35 2.16 -17.21 -8.34
CA VAL A 35 3.02 -17.58 -7.20
C VAL A 35 3.73 -16.31 -6.73
N ARG A 36 3.39 -15.88 -5.51
CA ARG A 36 3.82 -14.58 -4.96
C ARG A 36 4.72 -14.77 -3.74
N PRO A 37 5.79 -13.99 -3.60
CA PRO A 37 6.56 -13.98 -2.36
C PRO A 37 5.73 -13.35 -1.24
N LEU A 38 5.82 -13.96 -0.05
CA LEU A 38 5.21 -13.47 1.18
C LEU A 38 6.25 -13.58 2.29
N TYR A 39 6.51 -12.48 3.01
CA TYR A 39 7.40 -12.51 4.16
C TYR A 39 6.61 -12.35 5.45
N VAL A 40 6.91 -13.19 6.42
CA VAL A 40 6.31 -13.10 7.76
C VAL A 40 7.44 -12.99 8.77
N TYR A 41 7.46 -11.86 9.48
CA TYR A 41 8.38 -11.64 10.57
C TYR A 41 7.72 -12.01 11.90
N THR A 42 8.38 -12.88 12.68
CA THR A 42 7.99 -13.22 14.05
C THR A 42 8.89 -12.48 15.04
N PRO A 43 8.31 -11.85 16.09
CA PRO A 43 9.07 -10.98 17.00
C PRO A 43 9.99 -11.76 17.93
N PRO A 44 10.94 -11.08 18.64
CA PRO A 44 11.76 -11.69 19.67
C PRO A 44 10.91 -12.43 20.71
N GLY A 45 11.39 -13.59 21.17
CA GLY A 45 10.68 -14.45 22.12
C GLY A 45 9.53 -15.27 21.54
N TYR A 46 9.27 -15.18 20.24
CA TYR A 46 8.19 -15.94 19.61
C TYR A 46 8.33 -17.45 19.85
N ASP A 47 9.52 -18.03 19.68
CA ASP A 47 9.74 -19.47 19.87
C ASP A 47 9.81 -19.89 21.35
N ASP A 48 10.11 -18.96 22.25
CA ASP A 48 10.22 -19.21 23.69
C ASP A 48 8.86 -19.26 24.39
N GLU A 49 7.83 -18.61 23.82
CA GLU A 49 6.47 -18.51 24.36
C GLU A 49 5.44 -19.22 23.45
N PRO A 50 5.39 -20.56 23.38
CA PRO A 50 4.62 -21.30 22.38
C PRO A 50 3.09 -21.12 22.47
N HIS A 51 2.60 -20.65 23.60
CA HIS A 51 1.14 -20.42 23.81
C HIS A 51 0.73 -18.96 23.61
N ARG A 52 1.68 -18.05 23.49
CA ARG A 52 1.41 -16.64 23.29
C ARG A 52 0.95 -16.40 21.85
N ARG A 53 -0.12 -15.61 21.70
CA ARG A 53 -0.60 -15.07 20.43
C ARG A 53 -0.29 -13.58 20.36
N TYR A 54 -0.16 -13.09 19.14
CA TYR A 54 0.31 -11.72 18.87
C TYR A 54 -0.67 -10.99 17.96
N PRO A 55 -0.84 -9.67 18.09
CA PRO A 55 -1.46 -8.88 17.05
C PRO A 55 -0.63 -9.00 15.78
N SER A 56 -1.24 -8.76 14.62
CA SER A 56 -0.53 -8.74 13.35
C SER A 56 -0.64 -7.39 12.65
N VAL A 57 0.46 -6.94 12.03
CA VAL A 57 0.49 -5.73 11.20
C VAL A 57 0.94 -6.11 9.79
N TRP A 58 0.10 -5.80 8.82
CA TRP A 58 0.29 -6.12 7.42
C TRP A 58 0.90 -4.93 6.70
N VAL A 59 2.08 -5.09 6.15
CA VAL A 59 2.83 -4.04 5.46
C VAL A 59 2.73 -4.24 3.96
N ILE A 60 2.18 -3.25 3.28
CA ILE A 60 1.90 -3.28 1.86
C ILE A 60 2.67 -2.18 1.13
N GLN A 61 3.21 -2.53 -0.06
CA GLN A 61 4.09 -1.65 -0.80
C GLN A 61 3.33 -0.55 -1.57
N GLY A 62 4.03 0.56 -1.84
CA GLY A 62 3.57 1.59 -2.77
C GLY A 62 3.75 1.19 -4.24
N MET A 63 3.39 2.11 -5.13
CA MET A 63 3.54 1.95 -6.59
C MET A 63 4.97 1.57 -6.95
N THR A 64 5.14 0.66 -7.89
CA THR A 64 6.40 0.07 -8.36
C THR A 64 7.18 -0.74 -7.32
N GLY A 65 6.71 -0.80 -6.07
CA GLY A 65 7.35 -1.61 -5.03
C GLY A 65 7.16 -3.11 -5.25
N GLN A 66 8.10 -3.88 -4.74
CA GLN A 66 8.07 -5.34 -4.64
C GLN A 66 8.45 -5.74 -3.22
N VAL A 67 8.14 -6.95 -2.78
CA VAL A 67 8.39 -7.37 -1.40
C VAL A 67 9.86 -7.24 -0.98
N ASP A 68 10.81 -7.45 -1.90
CA ASP A 68 12.24 -7.30 -1.59
C ASP A 68 12.67 -5.87 -1.28
N MET A 69 11.86 -4.85 -1.63
CA MET A 69 12.17 -3.46 -1.26
C MET A 69 12.37 -3.29 0.25
N TRP A 70 11.69 -4.09 1.06
CA TRP A 70 11.77 -4.01 2.52
C TRP A 70 13.14 -4.45 3.07
N ARG A 71 13.95 -5.16 2.26
CA ARG A 71 15.31 -5.57 2.56
C ARG A 71 16.37 -4.57 2.09
N ASN A 72 15.99 -3.56 1.32
CA ASN A 72 16.95 -2.62 0.74
C ASN A 72 17.59 -1.76 1.82
N ARG A 73 18.91 -1.90 1.95
CA ARG A 73 19.75 -1.00 2.75
C ARG A 73 20.20 0.19 1.94
N LYS A 74 20.26 1.34 2.58
CA LYS A 74 20.94 2.53 2.06
C LYS A 74 22.29 2.69 2.74
N ALA A 75 23.18 3.52 2.18
CA ALA A 75 24.55 3.68 2.70
C ALA A 75 24.60 4.06 4.19
N PHE A 76 23.59 4.77 4.70
CA PHE A 76 23.55 5.28 6.07
C PHE A 76 22.25 4.91 6.81
N SER A 77 21.52 3.92 6.31
CA SER A 77 20.25 3.50 6.91
C SER A 77 20.07 1.99 6.81
N PRO A 78 19.63 1.33 7.89
CA PRO A 78 19.23 -0.08 7.84
C PRO A 78 18.00 -0.24 6.91
N SER A 79 17.68 -1.47 6.57
CA SER A 79 16.41 -1.78 5.91
C SER A 79 15.23 -1.56 6.87
N VAL A 80 14.03 -1.46 6.30
CA VAL A 80 12.79 -1.34 7.12
C VAL A 80 12.63 -2.56 8.03
N LEU A 81 12.91 -3.76 7.52
CA LEU A 81 12.89 -5.01 8.31
C LEU A 81 13.83 -4.95 9.51
N GLU A 82 15.08 -4.48 9.32
CA GLU A 82 16.05 -4.35 10.41
C GLU A 82 15.64 -3.29 11.44
N SER A 83 15.02 -2.21 10.97
CA SER A 83 14.52 -1.14 11.84
C SER A 83 13.37 -1.62 12.71
N ILE A 84 12.48 -2.44 12.17
CA ILE A 84 11.35 -3.05 12.90
C ILE A 84 11.86 -4.11 13.89
N ASP A 85 12.79 -4.96 13.47
CA ASP A 85 13.44 -5.93 14.38
C ASP A 85 14.10 -5.21 15.56
N ALA A 86 14.82 -4.13 15.29
CA ALA A 86 15.44 -3.29 16.31
C ALA A 86 14.41 -2.70 17.28
N TRP A 87 13.30 -2.19 16.75
CA TRP A 87 12.21 -1.62 17.54
C TRP A 87 11.64 -2.63 18.55
N PHE A 88 11.33 -3.83 18.11
CA PHE A 88 10.82 -4.87 19.00
C PHE A 88 11.87 -5.41 19.98
N ALA A 89 13.14 -5.48 19.55
CA ALA A 89 14.23 -5.91 20.41
C ALA A 89 14.55 -4.89 21.53
N ASP A 90 14.19 -3.63 21.34
CA ASP A 90 14.32 -2.58 22.36
C ASP A 90 13.18 -2.60 23.39
N GLY A 91 12.29 -3.63 23.35
CA GLY A 91 11.27 -3.89 24.37
C GLY A 91 9.90 -3.27 24.09
N HIS A 92 9.67 -2.77 22.88
CA HIS A 92 8.33 -2.32 22.46
C HIS A 92 7.36 -3.48 22.29
N PRO A 93 6.04 -3.25 22.44
CA PRO A 93 5.01 -4.28 22.29
C PRO A 93 5.16 -5.04 20.95
N PRO A 94 5.32 -6.37 20.99
CA PRO A 94 5.63 -7.14 19.79
C PRO A 94 4.38 -7.45 18.95
N ALA A 95 4.58 -7.53 17.64
CA ALA A 95 3.59 -8.02 16.68
C ALA A 95 4.23 -8.97 15.66
N ILE A 96 3.41 -9.82 15.05
CA ILE A 96 3.78 -10.49 13.80
C ILE A 96 3.64 -9.45 12.69
N VAL A 97 4.68 -9.29 11.84
CA VAL A 97 4.62 -8.35 10.72
C VAL A 97 4.63 -9.12 9.41
N VAL A 98 3.62 -8.88 8.57
CA VAL A 98 3.41 -9.58 7.30
C VAL A 98 3.68 -8.62 6.15
N TYR A 99 4.62 -8.96 5.27
CA TYR A 99 4.98 -8.17 4.09
C TYR A 99 4.40 -8.82 2.84
N VAL A 100 3.46 -8.13 2.21
CA VAL A 100 2.70 -8.63 1.06
C VAL A 100 3.30 -8.11 -0.23
N ASP A 101 3.35 -8.94 -1.26
CA ASP A 101 3.66 -8.54 -2.62
C ASP A 101 2.38 -8.43 -3.46
N ALA A 102 2.09 -7.25 -3.97
CA ALA A 102 0.99 -6.99 -4.89
C ALA A 102 1.44 -6.17 -6.11
N TRP A 103 2.71 -6.33 -6.49
CA TRP A 103 3.27 -5.77 -7.71
C TRP A 103 2.59 -6.39 -8.96
N THR A 104 2.45 -5.58 -9.99
CA THR A 104 1.98 -6.00 -11.32
C THR A 104 2.93 -5.49 -12.40
N SER A 105 2.85 -6.03 -13.60
CA SER A 105 3.61 -5.54 -14.75
C SER A 105 3.24 -4.12 -15.20
N TYR A 106 2.20 -3.52 -14.60
CA TYR A 106 1.89 -2.08 -14.68
C TYR A 106 2.41 -1.28 -13.47
N GLY A 107 3.04 -1.94 -12.49
CA GLY A 107 3.67 -1.29 -11.35
C GLY A 107 2.93 -1.49 -10.01
N GLY A 108 1.62 -1.73 -10.01
CA GLY A 108 0.84 -1.93 -8.79
C GLY A 108 -0.58 -2.37 -9.08
N SER A 109 -1.32 -2.72 -8.03
CA SER A 109 -2.71 -3.22 -8.09
C SER A 109 -3.69 -2.38 -7.28
N GLN A 110 -3.21 -1.35 -6.59
CA GLN A 110 -3.98 -0.58 -5.59
C GLN A 110 -4.66 -1.46 -4.52
N PHE A 111 -4.25 -2.71 -4.42
CA PHE A 111 -4.85 -3.72 -3.52
C PHE A 111 -6.36 -3.91 -3.75
N LEU A 112 -6.81 -3.71 -5.00
CA LEU A 112 -8.19 -3.86 -5.43
C LEU A 112 -8.35 -5.10 -6.34
N ASP A 113 -9.58 -5.56 -6.47
CA ASP A 113 -9.97 -6.48 -7.54
C ASP A 113 -10.36 -5.67 -8.77
N SER A 114 -9.66 -5.89 -9.90
CA SER A 114 -9.90 -5.18 -11.14
C SER A 114 -9.79 -6.10 -12.35
N PRO A 115 -10.66 -5.95 -13.36
CA PRO A 115 -10.50 -6.64 -14.64
C PRO A 115 -9.19 -6.28 -15.35
N GLY A 116 -8.55 -5.16 -14.99
CA GLY A 116 -7.31 -4.68 -15.60
C GLY A 116 -6.04 -5.22 -14.96
N THR A 117 -6.09 -5.65 -13.70
CA THR A 117 -4.87 -6.08 -12.98
C THR A 117 -5.00 -7.47 -12.35
N GLY A 118 -6.20 -7.88 -11.95
CA GLY A 118 -6.43 -9.14 -11.25
C GLY A 118 -7.10 -8.94 -9.89
N ARG A 119 -7.28 -10.03 -9.12
CA ARG A 119 -8.05 -10.05 -7.88
C ARG A 119 -7.14 -9.88 -6.64
N TYR A 120 -6.47 -8.74 -6.53
CA TYR A 120 -5.48 -8.50 -5.48
C TYR A 120 -6.10 -8.21 -4.10
N HIS A 121 -7.33 -7.69 -4.04
CA HIS A 121 -8.07 -7.56 -2.78
C HIS A 121 -8.48 -8.92 -2.23
N THR A 122 -9.01 -9.79 -3.10
CA THR A 122 -9.32 -11.19 -2.76
C THR A 122 -8.06 -11.94 -2.32
N TYR A 123 -6.94 -11.80 -3.05
CA TYR A 123 -5.66 -12.40 -2.68
C TYR A 123 -5.21 -11.99 -1.27
N LEU A 124 -5.22 -10.69 -0.97
CA LEU A 124 -4.86 -10.17 0.34
C LEU A 124 -5.78 -10.69 1.45
N CYS A 125 -7.10 -10.54 1.25
CA CYS A 125 -8.09 -10.72 2.31
C CYS A 125 -8.55 -12.16 2.50
N ASP A 126 -8.75 -12.88 1.39
CA ASP A 126 -9.41 -14.20 1.45
C ASP A 126 -8.42 -15.36 1.32
N GLU A 127 -7.16 -15.09 0.91
CA GLU A 127 -6.13 -16.11 0.82
C GLU A 127 -4.99 -15.89 1.82
N LEU A 128 -4.36 -14.70 1.82
CA LEU A 128 -3.20 -14.49 2.70
C LEU A 128 -3.58 -14.38 4.17
N VAL A 129 -4.67 -13.68 4.51
CA VAL A 129 -5.09 -13.54 5.91
C VAL A 129 -5.36 -14.91 6.55
N PRO A 130 -6.17 -15.81 5.98
CA PRO A 130 -6.38 -17.14 6.54
C PRO A 130 -5.07 -17.96 6.60
N PHE A 131 -4.23 -17.89 5.57
CA PHE A 131 -2.95 -18.59 5.55
C PHE A 131 -2.04 -18.20 6.73
N VAL A 132 -1.92 -16.90 7.00
CA VAL A 132 -1.08 -16.43 8.10
C VAL A 132 -1.68 -16.79 9.46
N ASP A 133 -3.00 -16.70 9.62
CA ASP A 133 -3.68 -17.08 10.87
C ASP A 133 -3.56 -18.58 11.17
N GLU A 134 -3.52 -19.43 10.14
CA GLU A 134 -3.34 -20.88 10.27
C GLU A 134 -1.90 -21.27 10.64
N HIS A 135 -0.91 -20.57 10.06
CA HIS A 135 0.50 -20.98 10.18
C HIS A 135 1.24 -20.25 11.31
N TYR A 136 0.71 -19.14 11.81
CA TYR A 136 1.34 -18.31 12.84
C TYR A 136 0.41 -18.05 14.00
N ARG A 137 0.98 -17.76 15.17
CA ARG A 137 0.20 -17.48 16.38
C ARG A 137 -0.30 -16.03 16.41
N THR A 138 -1.11 -15.68 15.42
CA THR A 138 -1.84 -14.41 15.39
C THR A 138 -3.04 -14.44 16.32
N LEU A 139 -3.52 -13.26 16.71
CA LEU A 139 -4.88 -13.04 17.20
C LEU A 139 -5.77 -12.84 15.97
N PRO A 140 -6.65 -13.82 15.62
CA PRO A 140 -7.19 -13.92 14.23
C PRO A 140 -8.43 -13.05 13.98
N ASP A 141 -8.72 -12.07 14.81
CA ASP A 141 -9.86 -11.17 14.62
C ASP A 141 -9.44 -9.75 14.22
N ALA A 142 -10.39 -8.98 13.68
CA ALA A 142 -10.16 -7.61 13.23
C ALA A 142 -9.60 -6.70 14.32
N ALA A 143 -10.00 -6.90 15.59
CA ALA A 143 -9.57 -6.06 16.70
C ALA A 143 -8.06 -6.11 16.93
N HIS A 144 -7.39 -7.14 16.42
CA HIS A 144 -5.97 -7.41 16.62
C HIS A 144 -5.17 -7.43 15.31
N ARG A 145 -5.77 -6.97 14.19
CA ARG A 145 -5.08 -6.91 12.89
C ARG A 145 -5.08 -5.49 12.34
N GLY A 146 -3.87 -5.00 12.03
CA GLY A 146 -3.66 -3.71 11.39
C GLY A 146 -3.02 -3.85 10.02
N ILE A 147 -3.11 -2.79 9.22
CA ILE A 147 -2.47 -2.70 7.91
C ILE A 147 -1.74 -1.36 7.78
N ALA A 148 -0.55 -1.37 7.18
CA ALA A 148 0.30 -0.19 7.05
C ALA A 148 0.89 -0.10 5.64
N GLY A 149 0.98 1.10 5.10
CA GLY A 149 1.59 1.32 3.79
C GLY A 149 1.85 2.79 3.48
N LYS A 150 2.57 3.02 2.39
CA LYS A 150 2.93 4.35 1.90
C LYS A 150 2.45 4.54 0.46
N SER A 151 2.03 5.77 0.09
CA SER A 151 1.60 6.07 -1.29
C SER A 151 0.42 5.16 -1.69
N SER A 152 0.49 4.47 -2.82
CA SER A 152 -0.49 3.42 -3.19
C SER A 152 -0.68 2.34 -2.10
N GLY A 153 0.37 2.01 -1.33
CA GLY A 153 0.23 1.16 -0.14
C GLY A 153 -0.53 1.86 0.99
N GLY A 154 -0.33 3.17 1.17
CA GLY A 154 -1.10 3.99 2.10
C GLY A 154 -2.57 4.07 1.70
N TYR A 155 -2.86 4.16 0.40
CA TYR A 155 -4.21 4.03 -0.15
C TYR A 155 -4.81 2.66 0.21
N GLY A 156 -4.11 1.58 -0.10
CA GLY A 156 -4.55 0.23 0.24
C GLY A 156 -4.79 0.05 1.73
N ALA A 157 -3.94 0.68 2.59
CA ALA A 157 -4.11 0.66 4.04
C ALA A 157 -5.37 1.42 4.51
N MET A 158 -5.81 2.46 3.81
CA MET A 158 -7.08 3.15 4.08
C MET A 158 -8.28 2.34 3.58
N VAL A 159 -8.23 1.85 2.34
CA VAL A 159 -9.38 1.26 1.65
C VAL A 159 -9.66 -0.18 2.12
N THR A 160 -8.64 -0.98 2.43
CA THR A 160 -8.84 -2.37 2.85
C THR A 160 -9.71 -2.48 4.12
N PRO A 161 -9.47 -1.76 5.23
CA PRO A 161 -10.36 -1.79 6.39
C PRO A 161 -11.76 -1.22 6.12
N ILE A 162 -11.88 -0.27 5.19
CA ILE A 162 -13.19 0.26 4.76
C ILE A 162 -14.03 -0.84 4.07
N LEU A 163 -13.40 -1.66 3.26
CA LEU A 163 -14.04 -2.75 2.52
C LEU A 163 -14.22 -4.03 3.35
N ARG A 164 -13.25 -4.31 4.23
CA ARG A 164 -13.18 -5.53 5.06
C ARG A 164 -12.99 -5.19 6.55
N PRO A 165 -13.98 -4.49 7.16
CA PRO A 165 -13.95 -4.18 8.59
C PRO A 165 -14.02 -5.43 9.47
N ASP A 166 -14.43 -6.56 8.90
CA ASP A 166 -14.40 -7.89 9.53
C ASP A 166 -12.98 -8.44 9.70
N LEU A 167 -12.00 -7.94 8.94
CA LEU A 167 -10.62 -8.43 8.96
C LEU A 167 -9.62 -7.46 9.60
N PHE A 168 -9.80 -6.14 9.42
CA PHE A 168 -8.82 -5.15 9.86
C PHE A 168 -9.46 -4.10 10.77
N GLY A 169 -8.95 -3.97 11.99
CA GLY A 169 -9.39 -2.99 12.99
C GLY A 169 -8.41 -1.85 13.22
N GLY A 170 -7.28 -1.82 12.50
CA GLY A 170 -6.32 -0.72 12.56
C GLY A 170 -5.67 -0.42 11.22
N LEU A 171 -5.26 0.82 11.02
CA LEU A 171 -4.52 1.23 9.82
C LEU A 171 -3.41 2.25 10.13
N ALA A 172 -2.36 2.23 9.30
CA ALA A 172 -1.38 3.30 9.22
C ALA A 172 -1.14 3.67 7.74
N THR A 173 -1.38 4.92 7.42
CA THR A 173 -1.18 5.47 6.08
C THR A 173 -0.11 6.56 6.09
N HIS A 174 0.98 6.31 5.34
CA HIS A 174 2.08 7.24 5.15
C HIS A 174 1.95 7.87 3.77
N ALA A 175 1.59 9.14 3.69
CA ALA A 175 1.38 9.82 2.41
C ALA A 175 0.56 8.94 1.44
N GLY A 176 -0.59 8.42 1.89
CA GLY A 176 -1.46 7.56 1.09
C GLY A 176 -2.29 8.36 0.08
N ASP A 177 -2.53 7.77 -1.09
CA ASP A 177 -3.28 8.43 -2.17
C ASP A 177 -4.72 8.70 -1.69
N ALA A 178 -5.07 9.97 -1.57
CA ALA A 178 -6.37 10.44 -1.13
C ALA A 178 -6.64 11.84 -1.68
N LEU A 179 -7.90 12.24 -1.79
CA LEU A 179 -8.30 13.49 -2.43
C LEU A 179 -7.85 13.52 -3.89
N PHE A 180 -8.43 12.63 -4.69
CA PHE A 180 -7.97 12.28 -6.03
C PHE A 180 -7.91 13.47 -7.00
N GLU A 181 -8.73 14.49 -6.80
CA GLU A 181 -8.65 15.75 -7.56
C GLU A 181 -7.33 16.47 -7.39
N ILE A 182 -6.62 16.21 -6.28
CA ILE A 182 -5.37 16.88 -5.96
C ILE A 182 -4.17 15.98 -6.22
N CYS A 183 -4.25 14.68 -5.94
CA CYS A 183 -3.09 13.80 -6.09
C CYS A 183 -2.94 13.23 -7.52
N TYR A 184 -4.02 13.02 -8.27
CA TYR A 184 -3.94 12.43 -9.62
C TYR A 184 -4.19 13.44 -10.74
N GLN A 185 -5.26 14.24 -10.65
CA GLN A 185 -5.65 15.12 -11.74
C GLN A 185 -4.54 16.09 -12.22
N PRO A 186 -3.62 16.61 -11.39
CA PRO A 186 -2.53 17.46 -11.85
C PRO A 186 -1.55 16.77 -12.81
N GLU A 187 -1.46 15.43 -12.81
CA GLU A 187 -0.60 14.68 -13.73
C GLU A 187 -1.23 14.43 -15.10
N PHE A 188 -2.58 14.49 -15.24
CA PHE A 188 -3.28 14.22 -16.51
C PHE A 188 -2.77 15.05 -17.68
N PRO A 189 -2.55 16.38 -17.58
CA PRO A 189 -1.98 17.16 -18.68
C PRO A 189 -0.56 16.74 -19.07
N GLN A 190 0.24 16.27 -18.12
CA GLN A 190 1.60 15.79 -18.39
C GLN A 190 1.55 14.47 -19.15
N ALA A 191 0.72 13.52 -18.71
CA ALA A 191 0.52 12.23 -19.35
C ALA A 191 -0.07 12.38 -20.75
N ALA A 192 -1.11 13.19 -20.93
CA ALA A 192 -1.72 13.46 -22.24
C ALA A 192 -0.71 14.03 -23.24
N ARG A 193 0.10 15.02 -22.81
CA ARG A 193 1.14 15.63 -23.64
C ARG A 193 2.21 14.62 -24.02
N ALA A 194 2.70 13.83 -23.07
CA ALA A 194 3.73 12.83 -23.32
C ALA A 194 3.25 11.74 -24.27
N LEU A 195 2.03 11.23 -24.08
CA LEU A 195 1.42 10.27 -25.00
C LEU A 195 1.30 10.82 -26.41
N ARG A 196 0.77 12.03 -26.56
CA ARG A 196 0.60 12.68 -27.86
C ARG A 196 1.94 12.87 -28.57
N ASP A 197 2.92 13.47 -27.88
CA ASP A 197 4.15 13.96 -28.51
C ASP A 197 5.21 12.86 -28.70
N GLU A 198 5.21 11.81 -27.86
CA GLU A 198 6.22 10.76 -27.87
C GLU A 198 5.70 9.40 -28.41
N TYR A 199 4.37 9.17 -28.38
CA TYR A 199 3.78 7.84 -28.62
C TYR A 199 2.51 7.87 -29.50
N ASP A 200 2.26 8.93 -30.23
CA ASP A 200 1.07 9.11 -31.10
C ASP A 200 -0.26 8.80 -30.39
N GLY A 201 -0.34 9.11 -29.08
CA GLY A 201 -1.51 8.85 -28.24
C GLY A 201 -1.70 7.40 -27.79
N SER A 202 -0.71 6.53 -28.00
CA SER A 202 -0.81 5.10 -27.74
C SER A 202 -0.06 4.65 -26.49
N PHE A 203 -0.78 4.13 -25.51
CA PHE A 203 -0.17 3.42 -24.37
C PHE A 203 0.50 2.12 -24.77
N ASP A 204 0.03 1.43 -25.82
CA ASP A 204 0.71 0.22 -26.33
C ASP A 204 2.11 0.56 -26.85
N ALA A 205 2.24 1.67 -27.58
CA ALA A 205 3.53 2.17 -28.02
C ALA A 205 4.42 2.57 -26.85
N PHE A 206 3.86 3.25 -25.85
CA PHE A 206 4.58 3.56 -24.60
C PHE A 206 5.11 2.30 -23.90
N TRP A 207 4.25 1.31 -23.66
CA TRP A 207 4.66 0.09 -22.96
C TRP A 207 5.69 -0.73 -23.74
N ALA A 208 5.59 -0.76 -25.07
CA ALA A 208 6.59 -1.41 -25.91
C ALA A 208 7.97 -0.74 -25.77
N ASP A 209 8.01 0.60 -25.86
CA ASP A 209 9.24 1.38 -25.67
C ASP A 209 9.77 1.27 -24.23
N PHE A 210 8.91 1.41 -23.21
CA PHE A 210 9.30 1.34 -21.81
C PHE A 210 9.96 -0.01 -21.46
N ARG A 211 9.36 -1.12 -21.90
CA ARG A 211 9.91 -2.47 -21.68
C ARG A 211 11.20 -2.75 -22.46
N ALA A 212 11.41 -2.07 -23.59
CA ALA A 212 12.65 -2.18 -24.35
C ALA A 212 13.85 -1.42 -23.72
N ARG A 213 13.61 -0.63 -22.68
CA ARG A 213 14.62 0.26 -22.04
C ARG A 213 14.83 -0.05 -20.55
N PRO A 214 15.02 -1.31 -20.10
CA PRO A 214 15.15 -1.60 -18.68
C PRO A 214 16.26 -0.79 -18.03
N GLY A 215 15.96 -0.12 -16.91
CA GLY A 215 16.92 0.71 -16.18
C GLY A 215 17.31 2.03 -16.86
N ARG A 216 16.63 2.44 -17.94
CA ARG A 216 16.86 3.72 -18.63
C ARG A 216 15.55 4.52 -18.72
N PRO A 217 15.08 5.13 -17.62
CA PRO A 217 13.82 5.86 -17.61
C PRO A 217 13.91 7.15 -18.42
N LYS A 218 12.80 7.54 -19.06
CA LYS A 218 12.55 8.88 -19.58
C LYS A 218 11.86 9.73 -18.51
N ARG A 219 11.92 11.04 -18.67
CA ARG A 219 11.28 11.99 -17.76
C ARG A 219 9.75 11.82 -17.70
N SER A 220 9.14 11.40 -18.80
CA SER A 220 7.70 11.18 -18.94
C SER A 220 7.22 9.86 -18.34
N ASP A 221 8.11 8.87 -18.15
CA ASP A 221 7.72 7.52 -17.73
C ASP A 221 6.93 7.50 -16.40
N PRO A 222 7.31 8.24 -15.33
CA PRO A 222 6.57 8.15 -14.07
C PRO A 222 5.09 8.51 -14.20
N ALA A 223 4.77 9.62 -14.86
CA ALA A 223 3.37 10.04 -15.07
C ALA A 223 2.61 9.03 -15.93
N LEU A 224 3.22 8.52 -17.03
CA LEU A 224 2.58 7.55 -17.91
C LEU A 224 2.33 6.22 -17.23
N VAL A 225 3.30 5.70 -16.46
CA VAL A 225 3.15 4.47 -15.69
C VAL A 225 2.06 4.65 -14.64
N ASN A 226 2.09 5.76 -13.88
CA ASN A 226 1.13 6.01 -12.81
C ASN A 226 -0.29 6.08 -13.35
N GLU A 227 -0.55 6.94 -14.36
CA GLU A 227 -1.88 7.13 -14.91
C GLU A 227 -2.47 5.85 -15.53
N TYR A 228 -1.67 5.08 -16.24
CA TYR A 228 -2.14 3.83 -16.83
C TYR A 228 -2.44 2.76 -15.78
N ALA A 229 -1.58 2.63 -14.78
CA ALA A 229 -1.78 1.67 -13.69
C ALA A 229 -3.02 2.02 -12.85
N MET A 230 -3.22 3.30 -12.56
CA MET A 230 -4.42 3.76 -11.86
C MET A 230 -5.68 3.52 -12.70
N ALA A 231 -5.65 3.80 -14.00
CA ALA A 231 -6.76 3.49 -14.91
C ALA A 231 -7.06 1.98 -14.96
N ALA A 232 -6.02 1.14 -14.97
CA ALA A 232 -6.17 -0.31 -14.92
C ALA A 232 -6.85 -0.78 -13.63
N CYS A 233 -6.62 -0.09 -12.50
CA CYS A 233 -7.24 -0.41 -11.22
C CYS A 233 -8.67 0.14 -11.09
N TYR A 234 -8.91 1.40 -11.51
CA TYR A 234 -10.15 2.12 -11.17
C TYR A 234 -11.18 2.14 -12.30
N SER A 235 -10.77 2.03 -13.56
CA SER A 235 -11.66 2.29 -14.69
C SER A 235 -11.54 1.30 -15.85
N THR A 236 -11.13 0.07 -15.57
CA THR A 236 -11.20 -1.00 -16.57
C THR A 236 -12.64 -1.50 -16.72
N ASP A 237 -13.08 -1.66 -17.96
CA ASP A 237 -14.37 -2.25 -18.29
C ASP A 237 -14.36 -3.77 -18.10
N ALA A 238 -15.54 -4.39 -18.04
CA ALA A 238 -15.67 -5.83 -17.83
C ALA A 238 -15.03 -6.68 -18.95
N ASP A 239 -14.85 -6.11 -20.15
CA ASP A 239 -14.18 -6.75 -21.28
C ASP A 239 -12.64 -6.59 -21.25
N GLY A 240 -12.09 -5.95 -20.20
CA GLY A 240 -10.66 -5.69 -20.04
C GLY A 240 -10.18 -4.38 -20.67
N THR A 241 -11.06 -3.58 -21.27
CA THR A 241 -10.69 -2.29 -21.85
C THR A 241 -10.39 -1.26 -20.75
N ILE A 242 -9.15 -0.77 -20.70
CA ILE A 242 -8.72 0.27 -19.74
C ILE A 242 -9.20 1.63 -20.26
N ARG A 243 -9.93 2.38 -19.43
CA ARG A 243 -10.43 3.71 -19.75
C ARG A 243 -9.66 4.78 -19.01
N LEU A 244 -9.07 5.71 -19.74
CA LEU A 244 -8.41 6.89 -19.16
C LEU A 244 -9.46 7.92 -18.70
N PRO A 245 -9.25 8.63 -17.59
CA PRO A 245 -10.15 9.67 -17.12
C PRO A 245 -10.02 11.00 -17.89
N PHE A 246 -9.16 11.03 -18.93
CA PHE A 246 -8.91 12.22 -19.76
C PHE A 246 -8.75 11.83 -21.25
N ASP A 247 -9.09 12.77 -22.12
CA ASP A 247 -8.85 12.67 -23.54
C ASP A 247 -7.36 12.90 -23.86
N VAL A 248 -6.72 11.96 -24.56
CA VAL A 248 -5.27 12.00 -24.83
C VAL A 248 -4.87 13.18 -25.72
N GLY A 249 -5.73 13.60 -26.65
CA GLY A 249 -5.43 14.70 -27.58
C GLY A 249 -5.48 16.09 -26.92
N THR A 250 -6.37 16.27 -25.97
CA THR A 250 -6.66 17.58 -25.37
C THR A 250 -6.33 17.69 -23.88
N GLY A 251 -6.22 16.55 -23.16
CA GLY A 251 -6.14 16.51 -21.70
C GLY A 251 -7.48 16.81 -21.01
N GLN A 252 -8.58 16.94 -21.78
CA GLN A 252 -9.90 17.22 -21.22
C GLN A 252 -10.39 16.05 -20.37
N LEU A 253 -10.88 16.33 -19.17
CA LEU A 253 -11.47 15.34 -18.28
C LEU A 253 -12.68 14.66 -18.94
N ILE A 254 -12.76 13.34 -18.81
CA ILE A 254 -13.91 12.51 -19.21
C ILE A 254 -14.73 12.22 -17.95
N PRO A 255 -15.85 12.94 -17.71
CA PRO A 255 -16.51 12.96 -16.41
C PRO A 255 -16.97 11.60 -15.92
N ASP A 256 -17.59 10.77 -16.76
CA ASP A 256 -18.10 9.46 -16.40
C ASP A 256 -16.99 8.45 -16.02
N VAL A 257 -15.82 8.57 -16.63
CA VAL A 257 -14.63 7.76 -16.25
C VAL A 257 -14.02 8.30 -14.95
N TRP A 258 -13.93 9.63 -14.82
CA TRP A 258 -13.44 10.27 -13.60
C TRP A 258 -14.31 9.96 -12.38
N ASP A 259 -15.62 9.92 -12.54
CA ASP A 259 -16.55 9.53 -11.47
C ASP A 259 -16.31 8.10 -10.97
N ARG A 260 -15.85 7.19 -11.85
CA ARG A 260 -15.41 5.83 -11.45
C ARG A 260 -14.20 5.89 -10.54
N TRP A 261 -13.21 6.75 -10.83
CA TRP A 261 -12.05 6.95 -9.96
C TRP A 261 -12.48 7.53 -8.61
N LEU A 262 -13.29 8.59 -8.63
CA LEU A 262 -13.76 9.25 -7.41
C LEU A 262 -14.55 8.33 -6.48
N ALA A 263 -15.17 7.29 -7.01
CA ALA A 263 -15.84 6.28 -6.20
C ALA A 263 -14.87 5.46 -5.33
N TRP A 264 -13.58 5.44 -5.69
CA TRP A 264 -12.51 4.76 -4.96
C TRP A 264 -11.70 5.70 -4.06
N ASP A 265 -11.96 7.01 -4.07
CA ASP A 265 -11.28 7.95 -3.19
C ASP A 265 -11.67 7.71 -1.73
N PRO A 266 -10.74 7.39 -0.80
CA PRO A 266 -11.05 7.10 0.59
C PRO A 266 -11.71 8.28 1.31
N VAL A 267 -11.45 9.54 0.90
CA VAL A 267 -12.12 10.73 1.44
C VAL A 267 -13.62 10.70 1.10
N ARG A 268 -13.97 10.31 -0.11
CA ARG A 268 -15.37 10.21 -0.57
C ARG A 268 -16.07 8.96 -0.05
N MET A 269 -15.33 7.85 0.07
CA MET A 269 -15.86 6.61 0.63
C MET A 269 -16.29 6.76 2.10
N ALA A 270 -15.67 7.67 2.86
CA ALA A 270 -15.89 7.83 4.28
C ALA A 270 -17.38 7.99 4.66
N SER A 271 -18.12 8.80 3.94
CA SER A 271 -19.54 9.05 4.24
C SER A 271 -20.43 7.81 4.08
N SER A 272 -20.19 7.01 3.04
CA SER A 272 -20.97 5.80 2.74
C SER A 272 -20.52 4.58 3.55
N ARG A 273 -19.34 4.65 4.18
CA ARG A 273 -18.70 3.58 4.96
C ARG A 273 -18.42 3.98 6.41
N ALA A 274 -19.19 4.90 6.94
CA ALA A 274 -19.01 5.47 8.26
C ALA A 274 -18.92 4.42 9.39
N ASP A 275 -19.73 3.35 9.32
CA ASP A 275 -19.72 2.29 10.34
C ASP A 275 -18.40 1.52 10.36
N ALA A 276 -17.83 1.21 9.20
CA ALA A 276 -16.53 0.56 9.10
C ALA A 276 -15.43 1.43 9.72
N LEU A 277 -15.43 2.73 9.43
CA LEU A 277 -14.45 3.68 9.97
C LEU A 277 -14.59 3.89 11.48
N ARG A 278 -15.82 4.00 12.00
CA ARG A 278 -16.09 4.08 13.45
C ARG A 278 -15.71 2.81 14.21
N GLY A 279 -15.66 1.67 13.52
CA GLY A 279 -15.23 0.40 14.09
C GLY A 279 -13.70 0.29 14.30
N LEU A 280 -12.90 1.15 13.66
CA LEU A 280 -11.44 1.10 13.77
C LEU A 280 -10.96 1.49 15.16
N ARG A 281 -10.03 0.74 15.71
CA ARG A 281 -9.41 0.93 17.03
C ARG A 281 -8.20 1.87 16.99
N ALA A 282 -7.50 1.89 15.85
CA ALA A 282 -6.25 2.62 15.71
C ALA A 282 -6.06 3.13 14.27
N ILE A 283 -5.85 4.43 14.12
CA ILE A 283 -5.68 5.09 12.81
C ILE A 283 -4.48 6.02 12.91
N TRP A 284 -3.42 5.69 12.14
CA TRP A 284 -2.24 6.53 11.99
C TRP A 284 -2.24 7.16 10.61
N ILE A 285 -2.12 8.48 10.54
CA ILE A 285 -2.08 9.24 9.29
C ILE A 285 -0.90 10.19 9.37
N ASP A 286 0.03 10.10 8.43
CA ASP A 286 1.09 11.08 8.31
C ASP A 286 1.50 11.34 6.86
N ALA A 287 2.09 12.51 6.61
CA ALA A 287 2.67 12.88 5.32
C ALA A 287 3.73 13.96 5.50
N GLY A 288 4.66 14.04 4.56
CA GLY A 288 5.61 15.15 4.47
C GLY A 288 4.91 16.42 3.97
N ARG A 289 5.20 17.59 4.61
CA ARG A 289 4.61 18.89 4.23
C ARG A 289 5.02 19.39 2.83
N SER A 290 6.05 18.79 2.26
CA SER A 290 6.55 19.13 0.92
C SER A 290 6.37 17.95 -0.04
N ASP A 291 5.35 17.14 0.18
CA ASP A 291 5.01 16.01 -0.69
C ASP A 291 4.69 16.51 -2.10
N GLU A 292 5.42 16.06 -3.10
CA GLU A 292 5.33 16.49 -4.49
C GLU A 292 4.05 16.02 -5.19
N TYR A 293 3.33 15.07 -4.60
CA TYR A 293 2.01 14.60 -5.06
C TYR A 293 0.86 15.20 -4.23
N PHE A 294 1.17 16.18 -3.36
CA PHE A 294 0.19 16.84 -2.48
C PHE A 294 -0.56 15.90 -1.54
N LEU A 295 0.06 14.80 -1.13
CA LEU A 295 -0.56 13.79 -0.27
C LEU A 295 -0.68 14.25 1.20
N ASP A 296 0.00 15.32 1.59
CA ASP A 296 -0.25 16.04 2.83
C ASP A 296 -1.64 16.66 2.88
N LEU A 297 -2.13 17.18 1.74
CA LEU A 297 -3.50 17.69 1.61
C LEU A 297 -4.51 16.55 1.65
N GLY A 298 -4.21 15.43 1.00
CA GLY A 298 -5.00 14.19 1.06
C GLY A 298 -5.10 13.63 2.48
N ALA A 299 -3.99 13.59 3.21
CA ALA A 299 -3.92 13.15 4.60
C ALA A 299 -4.83 14.00 5.52
N GLU A 300 -4.77 15.35 5.38
CA GLU A 300 -5.64 16.26 6.12
C GLU A 300 -7.11 16.11 5.71
N ALA A 301 -7.40 15.91 4.41
CA ALA A 301 -8.76 15.67 3.95
C ALA A 301 -9.35 14.36 4.51
N PHE A 302 -8.56 13.29 4.53
CA PHE A 302 -9.00 12.02 5.11
C PHE A 302 -9.23 12.13 6.62
N ARG A 303 -8.33 12.81 7.37
CA ARG A 303 -8.52 13.09 8.79
C ARG A 303 -9.84 13.83 9.07
N ARG A 304 -10.15 14.86 8.25
CA ARG A 304 -11.42 15.60 8.36
C ARG A 304 -12.63 14.72 8.01
N ALA A 305 -12.50 13.86 7.02
CA ALA A 305 -13.55 12.91 6.66
C ALA A 305 -13.86 11.95 7.82
N LEU A 306 -12.82 11.42 8.50
CA LEU A 306 -12.99 10.60 9.69
C LEU A 306 -13.74 11.33 10.81
N ALA A 307 -13.36 12.57 11.11
CA ALA A 307 -14.04 13.38 12.11
C ALA A 307 -15.50 13.64 11.73
N SER A 308 -15.79 13.92 10.44
CA SER A 308 -17.14 14.19 9.95
C SER A 308 -18.10 13.00 10.08
N VAL A 309 -17.57 11.78 10.10
CA VAL A 309 -18.34 10.55 10.29
C VAL A 309 -18.34 10.05 11.74
N GLY A 310 -17.75 10.79 12.67
CA GLY A 310 -17.79 10.50 14.11
C GLY A 310 -16.76 9.46 14.57
N VAL A 311 -15.59 9.41 13.94
CA VAL A 311 -14.44 8.69 14.48
C VAL A 311 -13.84 9.50 15.63
N ASP A 312 -13.60 8.85 16.77
CA ASP A 312 -13.07 9.49 17.97
C ASP A 312 -11.60 9.90 17.79
N ASP A 313 -11.25 11.12 18.18
CA ASP A 313 -9.89 11.68 18.02
C ASP A 313 -8.81 10.88 18.77
N ASP A 314 -9.15 10.21 19.88
CA ASP A 314 -8.22 9.39 20.66
C ASP A 314 -7.75 8.12 19.93
N ARG A 315 -8.46 7.74 18.86
CA ARG A 315 -8.09 6.64 17.97
C ARG A 315 -7.23 7.09 16.79
N VAL A 316 -7.12 8.41 16.56
CA VAL A 316 -6.43 8.98 15.40
C VAL A 316 -5.11 9.62 15.84
N ARG A 317 -3.99 9.14 15.31
CA ARG A 317 -2.71 9.85 15.36
C ARG A 317 -2.47 10.51 14.02
N PHE A 318 -2.35 11.83 14.00
CA PHE A 318 -2.15 12.62 12.81
C PHE A 318 -0.89 13.47 12.90
N GLU A 319 -0.05 13.46 11.87
CA GLU A 319 1.15 14.27 11.82
C GLU A 319 1.50 14.69 10.39
N LEU A 320 1.70 15.99 10.18
CA LEU A 320 2.39 16.51 9.00
C LEU A 320 3.81 16.92 9.42
N PHE A 321 4.81 16.18 8.95
CA PHE A 321 6.21 16.39 9.32
C PHE A 321 7.00 17.13 8.22
N ASP A 322 8.19 17.61 8.57
CA ASP A 322 9.12 18.22 7.60
C ASP A 322 9.73 17.11 6.72
N GLY A 323 9.33 17.03 5.45
CA GLY A 323 9.73 16.01 4.50
C GLY A 323 8.97 16.09 3.19
N ALA A 324 9.44 15.35 2.21
CA ALA A 324 8.82 15.13 0.90
C ALA A 324 8.15 13.75 0.82
N HIS A 325 7.75 13.29 -0.38
CA HIS A 325 7.17 11.95 -0.58
C HIS A 325 8.19 10.83 -0.34
N GLY A 326 9.42 11.03 -0.79
CA GLY A 326 10.50 10.05 -0.67
C GLY A 326 11.23 10.09 0.68
N GLY A 327 11.88 8.95 1.06
CA GLY A 327 12.78 8.91 2.22
C GLY A 327 12.09 8.91 3.57
N ILE A 328 10.83 8.51 3.65
CA ILE A 328 10.02 8.50 4.88
C ILE A 328 9.88 7.10 5.51
N GLU A 329 10.68 6.14 5.09
CA GLU A 329 10.62 4.75 5.57
C GLU A 329 10.92 4.62 7.08
N TRP A 330 11.57 5.62 7.68
CA TRP A 330 11.81 5.71 9.12
C TRP A 330 10.54 5.85 9.97
N ARG A 331 9.40 6.15 9.34
CA ARG A 331 8.08 6.23 10.01
C ARG A 331 7.51 4.85 10.34
N TYR A 332 7.85 3.82 9.58
CA TYR A 332 7.26 2.49 9.73
C TYR A 332 7.48 1.86 11.12
N PRO A 333 8.68 1.85 11.72
CA PRO A 333 8.87 1.23 13.04
C PRO A 333 7.97 1.83 14.11
N GLU A 334 7.84 3.16 14.14
CA GLU A 334 7.01 3.86 15.11
C GLU A 334 5.51 3.58 14.89
N ALA A 335 5.04 3.65 13.63
CA ALA A 335 3.65 3.40 13.30
C ALA A 335 3.24 1.94 13.54
N ILE A 336 4.10 0.97 13.18
CA ILE A 336 3.87 -0.45 13.44
C ILE A 336 3.87 -0.73 14.94
N GLY A 337 4.81 -0.15 15.69
CA GLY A 337 4.85 -0.27 17.15
C GLY A 337 3.60 0.31 17.81
N TRP A 338 3.14 1.47 17.36
CA TRP A 338 1.91 2.10 17.85
C TRP A 338 0.67 1.25 17.53
N LEU A 339 0.58 0.69 16.31
CA LEU A 339 -0.49 -0.26 15.97
C LEU A 339 -0.41 -1.51 16.85
N ALA A 340 0.79 -2.08 17.05
CA ALA A 340 0.98 -3.27 17.88
C ALA A 340 0.48 -3.05 19.33
N GLU A 341 0.74 -1.87 19.90
CA GLU A 341 0.27 -1.48 21.23
C GLU A 341 -1.26 -1.36 21.28
N ARG A 342 -1.87 -0.65 20.32
CA ARG A 342 -3.31 -0.39 20.28
C ARG A 342 -4.15 -1.61 19.93
N LEU A 343 -3.55 -2.56 19.20
CA LEU A 343 -4.19 -3.80 18.77
C LEU A 343 -3.86 -4.98 19.71
N ALA A 344 -3.08 -4.77 20.75
CA ALA A 344 -2.87 -5.76 21.80
C ALA A 344 -4.18 -6.13 22.51
N PRO A 345 -4.26 -7.34 23.11
CA PRO A 345 -5.44 -7.81 23.87
C PRO A 345 -5.84 -6.90 24.99
#